data_f733f84db57a3f88c67f259f8493dce7
#
_entry.id   f733f84db57a3f88c67f259f8493dce7
#
_cell.length_a   1.000
_cell.length_b   1.000
_cell.length_c   1.000
_cell.angle_alpha   90.00
_cell.angle_beta   90.00
_cell.angle_gamma   90.00
#
_symmetry.space_group_name_H-M   'P 1'
#
loop_
_entity.id
_entity.type
_entity.pdbx_description
1 polymer ?
#
loop_
_entity_poly.entity_id
_entity_poly.type
_entity_poly.pdbx_seq_one_letter_code
_entity_poly.pdbx_strand_id
1 'polypeptide(L)'
;DLFLREKYVCGFIRFHPLLSNAEICKNHFPVLFDRNTVAINTEEEPESIWQGQIISKNRNMIRKAERNDLVYSAEYDFASMDDFIKLYNATMERLNAEEFYFFDENYYKSFLEKFKGRAFLGTIRKDDELICAAIFMYSNEYGHYHLEGSNHAFSNMAANNLLLWKTAEEFHKLGIKEFHLGGGYN
;
A
#
# COMPACT_ATOMS: atom_id res chain seq x y z
N ASP A 1 33.25 -12.12 -7.59
CA ASP A 1 32.06 -12.35 -6.78
C ASP A 1 31.88 -11.23 -5.74
N LEU A 2 30.79 -10.47 -5.86
CA LEU A 2 30.50 -9.32 -5.00
C LEU A 2 30.39 -9.72 -3.51
N PHE A 3 29.73 -10.84 -3.23
CA PHE A 3 29.50 -11.32 -1.86
C PHE A 3 30.82 -11.61 -1.14
N LEU A 4 31.75 -12.29 -1.79
CA LEU A 4 33.05 -12.59 -1.22
C LEU A 4 33.89 -11.32 -1.02
N ARG A 5 33.88 -10.41 -2.00
CA ARG A 5 34.63 -9.16 -1.92
C ARG A 5 34.11 -8.26 -0.79
N GLU A 6 32.80 -8.12 -0.64
CA GLU A 6 32.16 -7.28 0.37
C GLU A 6 31.93 -8.01 1.70
N LYS A 7 32.38 -9.28 1.82
CA LYS A 7 32.26 -10.11 3.04
C LYS A 7 30.84 -10.32 3.53
N TYR A 8 29.85 -10.36 2.65
CA TYR A 8 28.49 -10.72 3.02
C TYR A 8 28.39 -12.18 3.42
N VAL A 9 27.68 -12.46 4.50
CA VAL A 9 27.45 -13.83 5.00
C VAL A 9 26.29 -14.48 4.23
N CYS A 10 25.25 -13.71 3.93
CA CYS A 10 24.10 -14.16 3.15
C CYS A 10 23.45 -12.98 2.40
N GLY A 11 22.60 -13.30 1.44
CA GLY A 11 21.76 -12.35 0.75
C GLY A 11 20.32 -12.88 0.71
N PHE A 12 19.36 -12.02 1.01
CA PHE A 12 17.95 -12.32 0.91
C PHE A 12 17.31 -11.46 -0.15
N ILE A 13 16.65 -12.10 -1.13
CA ILE A 13 15.96 -11.42 -2.24
C ILE A 13 14.47 -11.74 -2.14
N ARG A 14 13.65 -10.71 -1.98
CA ARG A 14 12.20 -10.83 -2.10
C ARG A 14 11.79 -10.42 -3.52
N PHE A 15 11.27 -11.38 -4.26
CA PHE A 15 10.80 -11.14 -5.62
C PHE A 15 9.44 -10.45 -5.62
N HIS A 16 9.22 -9.61 -6.64
CA HIS A 16 7.93 -8.97 -6.83
C HIS A 16 6.94 -9.96 -7.46
N PRO A 17 5.78 -10.21 -6.85
CA PRO A 17 4.87 -11.28 -7.26
C PRO A 17 4.26 -11.09 -8.66
N LEU A 18 4.09 -9.84 -9.11
CA LEU A 18 3.47 -9.52 -10.41
C LEU A 18 4.47 -9.49 -11.58
N LEU A 19 5.80 -9.47 -11.30
CA LEU A 19 6.82 -9.35 -12.35
C LEU A 19 7.37 -10.69 -12.85
N SER A 20 7.00 -11.80 -12.22
CA SER A 20 7.55 -13.14 -12.51
C SER A 20 9.07 -13.22 -12.49
N ASN A 21 9.75 -12.25 -11.85
CA ASN A 21 11.20 -12.12 -11.82
C ASN A 21 11.90 -13.24 -11.02
N ALA A 22 11.16 -13.97 -10.20
CA ALA A 22 11.63 -15.19 -9.55
C ALA A 22 12.01 -16.28 -10.59
N GLU A 23 11.29 -16.37 -11.70
CA GLU A 23 11.53 -17.40 -12.73
C GLU A 23 12.92 -17.29 -13.34
N ILE A 24 13.42 -16.07 -13.56
CA ILE A 24 14.75 -15.81 -14.10
C ILE A 24 15.84 -16.38 -13.18
N CYS A 25 15.59 -16.36 -11.87
CA CYS A 25 16.56 -16.72 -10.86
C CYS A 25 16.59 -18.21 -10.50
N LYS A 26 15.53 -18.97 -10.79
CA LYS A 26 15.39 -20.40 -10.44
C LYS A 26 16.56 -21.27 -10.95
N ASN A 27 17.17 -20.90 -12.07
CA ASN A 27 18.30 -21.63 -12.66
C ASN A 27 19.65 -21.29 -12.01
N HIS A 28 19.71 -20.28 -11.14
CA HIS A 28 20.96 -19.78 -10.57
C HIS A 28 21.06 -20.02 -9.06
N PHE A 29 19.94 -20.03 -8.34
CA PHE A 29 19.89 -20.28 -6.89
C PHE A 29 18.49 -20.77 -6.48
N PRO A 30 18.38 -21.42 -5.31
CA PRO A 30 17.10 -21.87 -4.77
C PRO A 30 16.12 -20.72 -4.60
N VAL A 31 14.93 -20.85 -5.16
CA VAL A 31 13.81 -19.94 -4.98
C VAL A 31 12.72 -20.67 -4.21
N LEU A 32 12.34 -20.15 -3.04
CA LEU A 32 11.32 -20.73 -2.20
C LEU A 32 10.02 -19.95 -2.34
N PHE A 33 8.91 -20.66 -2.45
CA PHE A 33 7.59 -20.06 -2.29
C PHE A 33 7.37 -19.71 -0.81
N ASP A 34 7.07 -18.46 -0.52
CA ASP A 34 6.77 -18.00 0.83
C ASP A 34 5.25 -17.96 1.06
N ARG A 35 4.53 -17.14 0.30
CA ARG A 35 3.08 -16.96 0.44
C ARG A 35 2.45 -16.35 -0.81
N ASN A 36 1.12 -16.41 -0.86
CA ASN A 36 0.35 -15.66 -1.85
C ASN A 36 0.22 -14.19 -1.43
N THR A 37 0.08 -13.33 -2.43
CA THR A 37 -0.26 -11.92 -2.26
C THR A 37 -1.58 -11.62 -2.96
N VAL A 38 -2.14 -10.45 -2.71
CA VAL A 38 -3.41 -10.02 -3.31
C VAL A 38 -3.14 -8.83 -4.22
N ALA A 39 -3.72 -8.85 -5.42
CA ALA A 39 -3.74 -7.73 -6.33
C ALA A 39 -5.15 -7.51 -6.89
N ILE A 40 -5.42 -6.29 -7.32
CA ILE A 40 -6.63 -5.89 -8.05
C ILE A 40 -6.19 -5.58 -9.48
N ASN A 41 -6.83 -6.18 -10.48
CA ASN A 41 -6.67 -5.81 -11.88
C ASN A 41 -7.41 -4.48 -12.11
N THR A 42 -6.67 -3.38 -12.13
CA THR A 42 -7.18 -2.02 -12.32
C THR A 42 -7.23 -1.59 -13.79
N GLU A 43 -6.86 -2.46 -14.72
CA GLU A 43 -7.11 -2.26 -16.17
C GLU A 43 -8.61 -2.37 -16.50
N GLU A 44 -9.35 -3.15 -15.72
CA GLU A 44 -10.79 -3.26 -15.85
C GLU A 44 -11.50 -1.97 -15.42
N GLU A 45 -12.69 -1.73 -15.99
CA GLU A 45 -13.56 -0.63 -15.57
C GLU A 45 -13.97 -0.77 -14.08
N PRO A 46 -14.09 0.34 -13.34
CA PRO A 46 -14.39 0.29 -11.90
C PRO A 46 -15.62 -0.54 -11.54
N GLU A 47 -16.68 -0.52 -12.40
CA GLU A 47 -17.87 -1.34 -12.17
C GLU A 47 -17.55 -2.84 -12.28
N SER A 48 -16.70 -3.26 -13.22
CA SER A 48 -16.26 -4.64 -13.37
C SER A 48 -15.42 -5.09 -12.17
N ILE A 49 -14.50 -4.24 -11.71
CA ILE A 49 -13.71 -4.47 -10.50
C ILE A 49 -14.65 -4.66 -9.31
N TRP A 50 -15.60 -3.74 -9.13
CA TRP A 50 -16.57 -3.76 -8.04
C TRP A 50 -17.37 -5.06 -8.00
N GLN A 51 -17.88 -5.51 -9.14
CA GLN A 51 -18.72 -6.71 -9.22
C GLN A 51 -17.93 -8.01 -9.15
N GLY A 52 -16.77 -8.07 -9.84
CA GLY A 52 -16.00 -9.29 -10.04
C GLY A 52 -14.88 -9.52 -9.03
N GLN A 53 -14.20 -8.46 -8.57
CA GLN A 53 -12.99 -8.61 -7.76
C GLN A 53 -13.22 -8.24 -6.29
N ILE A 54 -14.18 -7.37 -5.97
CA ILE A 54 -14.46 -7.00 -4.57
C ILE A 54 -15.52 -7.92 -3.99
N ILE A 55 -15.18 -8.71 -2.98
CA ILE A 55 -16.12 -9.63 -2.32
C ILE A 55 -17.25 -8.86 -1.62
N SER A 56 -18.43 -9.49 -1.48
CA SER A 56 -19.62 -8.86 -0.89
C SER A 56 -19.38 -8.25 0.50
N LYS A 57 -18.57 -8.90 1.34
CA LYS A 57 -18.20 -8.37 2.65
C LYS A 57 -17.51 -7.00 2.53
N ASN A 58 -16.51 -6.90 1.66
CA ASN A 58 -15.77 -5.65 1.47
C ASN A 58 -16.64 -4.57 0.82
N ARG A 59 -17.50 -4.91 -0.16
CA ARG A 59 -18.48 -3.97 -0.72
C ARG A 59 -19.40 -3.39 0.37
N ASN A 60 -19.86 -4.22 1.31
CA ASN A 60 -20.69 -3.75 2.42
C ASN A 60 -19.91 -2.81 3.36
N MET A 61 -18.63 -3.09 3.60
CA MET A 61 -17.76 -2.22 4.41
C MET A 61 -17.49 -0.88 3.72
N ILE A 62 -17.25 -0.88 2.41
CA ILE A 62 -17.08 0.36 1.61
C ILE A 62 -18.35 1.21 1.68
N ARG A 63 -19.53 0.61 1.42
CA ARG A 63 -20.82 1.32 1.55
C ARG A 63 -21.08 1.84 2.97
N LYS A 64 -20.60 1.12 4.00
CA LYS A 64 -20.65 1.61 5.38
C LYS A 64 -19.78 2.85 5.56
N ALA A 65 -18.58 2.85 5.04
CA ALA A 65 -17.67 3.99 5.10
C ALA A 65 -18.28 5.23 4.39
N GLU A 66 -18.86 5.05 3.20
CA GLU A 66 -19.54 6.11 2.47
C GLU A 66 -20.73 6.70 3.26
N ARG A 67 -21.53 5.85 3.93
CA ARG A 67 -22.64 6.30 4.79
C ARG A 67 -22.19 7.03 6.08
N ASN A 68 -20.93 6.91 6.45
CA ASN A 68 -20.33 7.66 7.54
C ASN A 68 -19.71 8.99 7.07
N ASP A 69 -20.00 9.42 5.82
CA ASP A 69 -19.50 10.65 5.23
C ASP A 69 -17.96 10.75 5.23
N LEU A 70 -17.29 9.61 5.04
CA LEU A 70 -15.84 9.60 4.92
C LEU A 70 -15.42 10.14 3.56
N VAL A 71 -14.44 11.05 3.57
CA VAL A 71 -13.95 11.73 2.37
C VAL A 71 -12.57 11.18 2.02
N TYR A 72 -12.41 10.71 0.78
CA TYR A 72 -11.13 10.32 0.20
C TYR A 72 -10.47 11.46 -0.55
N SER A 73 -9.14 11.55 -0.46
CA SER A 73 -8.32 12.38 -1.33
C SER A 73 -7.03 11.67 -1.72
N ALA A 74 -6.57 11.89 -2.96
CA ALA A 74 -5.24 11.50 -3.42
C ALA A 74 -4.35 12.77 -3.44
N GLU A 75 -3.37 12.83 -2.55
CA GLU A 75 -2.48 13.98 -2.38
C GLU A 75 -1.13 13.69 -3.04
N TYR A 76 -0.93 14.19 -4.25
CA TYR A 76 0.32 14.04 -5.02
C TYR A 76 1.42 14.98 -4.52
N ASP A 77 1.04 16.04 -3.81
CA ASP A 77 1.94 16.98 -3.14
C ASP A 77 2.28 16.58 -1.70
N PHE A 78 1.65 15.50 -1.21
CA PHE A 78 1.84 15.01 0.17
C PHE A 78 1.54 16.06 1.25
N ALA A 79 0.52 16.91 1.05
CA ALA A 79 0.18 18.00 1.96
C ALA A 79 -0.05 17.54 3.41
N SER A 80 -0.57 16.33 3.60
CA SER A 80 -0.83 15.74 4.94
C SER A 80 0.28 14.81 5.44
N MET A 81 1.51 14.89 4.92
CA MET A 81 2.58 13.94 5.26
C MET A 81 2.94 13.93 6.75
N ASP A 82 3.01 15.09 7.39
CA ASP A 82 3.34 15.17 8.82
C ASP A 82 2.26 14.53 9.70
N ASP A 83 0.99 14.67 9.33
CA ASP A 83 -0.11 14.02 10.04
C ASP A 83 -0.15 12.52 9.76
N PHE A 84 0.18 12.11 8.53
CA PHE A 84 0.35 10.70 8.20
C PHE A 84 1.46 10.04 9.04
N ILE A 85 2.62 10.68 9.21
CA ILE A 85 3.73 10.14 10.01
C ILE A 85 3.29 9.92 11.46
N LYS A 86 2.57 10.88 12.06
CA LYS A 86 2.02 10.73 13.42
C LYS A 86 1.05 9.54 13.50
N LEU A 87 0.13 9.44 12.52
CA LEU A 87 -0.86 8.37 12.44
C LEU A 87 -0.23 6.99 12.24
N TYR A 88 0.80 6.91 11.38
CA TYR A 88 1.57 5.71 11.14
C TYR A 88 2.31 5.25 12.41
N ASN A 89 3.04 6.14 13.08
CA ASN A 89 3.77 5.82 14.31
C ASN A 89 2.82 5.35 15.41
N ALA A 90 1.68 6.04 15.62
CA ALA A 90 0.65 5.62 16.58
C ALA A 90 0.07 4.22 16.22
N THR A 91 -0.02 3.90 14.93
CA THR A 91 -0.44 2.57 14.48
C THR A 91 0.62 1.51 14.80
N MET A 92 1.90 1.79 14.55
CA MET A 92 3.00 0.89 14.85
C MET A 92 3.15 0.65 16.36
N GLU A 93 3.04 1.69 17.18
CA GLU A 93 3.02 1.60 18.65
C GLU A 93 1.89 0.69 19.15
N ARG A 94 0.66 0.92 18.68
CA ARG A 94 -0.51 0.10 19.02
C ARG A 94 -0.36 -1.37 18.66
N LEU A 95 0.33 -1.66 17.56
CA LEU A 95 0.59 -3.01 17.07
C LEU A 95 1.80 -3.67 17.76
N ASN A 96 2.51 -2.97 18.66
CA ASN A 96 3.78 -3.38 19.23
C ASN A 96 4.78 -3.82 18.15
N ALA A 97 4.87 -3.01 17.07
CA ALA A 97 5.75 -3.29 15.95
C ALA A 97 7.22 -3.20 16.38
N GLU A 98 8.08 -3.97 15.72
CA GLU A 98 9.52 -3.92 15.96
C GLU A 98 10.11 -2.57 15.52
N GLU A 99 11.23 -2.18 16.12
CA GLU A 99 11.88 -0.86 15.93
C GLU A 99 12.13 -0.52 14.45
N PHE A 100 12.47 -1.50 13.64
CA PHE A 100 12.74 -1.28 12.21
C PHE A 100 11.53 -0.80 11.38
N TYR A 101 10.32 -0.85 11.93
CA TYR A 101 9.13 -0.24 11.31
C TYR A 101 8.98 1.25 11.61
N PHE A 102 9.78 1.81 12.52
CA PHE A 102 9.76 3.24 12.81
C PHE A 102 10.79 3.97 11.95
N PHE A 103 10.29 4.66 10.94
CA PHE A 103 11.15 5.36 9.99
C PHE A 103 11.47 6.76 10.49
N ASP A 104 12.72 7.20 10.26
CA ASP A 104 13.19 8.53 10.62
C ASP A 104 12.82 9.59 9.55
N GLU A 105 13.11 10.84 9.87
CA GLU A 105 12.85 11.98 8.98
C GLU A 105 13.61 11.85 7.65
N ASN A 106 14.82 11.28 7.65
CA ASN A 106 15.64 11.10 6.46
C ASN A 106 15.03 10.09 5.50
N TYR A 107 14.37 9.05 6.02
CA TYR A 107 13.63 8.10 5.20
C TYR A 107 12.52 8.81 4.42
N TYR A 108 11.68 9.60 5.09
CA TYR A 108 10.56 10.28 4.43
C TYR A 108 11.04 11.35 3.45
N LYS A 109 12.06 12.13 3.79
CA LYS A 109 12.68 13.10 2.85
C LYS A 109 13.23 12.41 1.60
N SER A 110 13.99 11.34 1.79
CA SER A 110 14.55 10.54 0.69
C SER A 110 13.45 9.88 -0.16
N PHE A 111 12.37 9.44 0.49
CA PHE A 111 11.21 8.88 -0.21
C PHE A 111 10.56 9.93 -1.12
N LEU A 112 10.20 11.10 -0.59
CA LEU A 112 9.57 12.18 -1.34
C LEU A 112 10.42 12.64 -2.53
N GLU A 113 11.73 12.71 -2.36
CA GLU A 113 12.66 13.07 -3.43
C GLU A 113 12.70 12.02 -4.54
N LYS A 114 12.88 10.74 -4.16
CA LYS A 114 13.10 9.64 -5.11
C LYS A 114 11.83 9.19 -5.83
N PHE A 115 10.68 9.32 -5.18
CA PHE A 115 9.38 8.89 -5.71
C PHE A 115 8.51 10.04 -6.22
N LYS A 116 9.08 11.23 -6.40
CA LYS A 116 8.38 12.39 -6.97
C LYS A 116 7.72 12.02 -8.31
N GLY A 117 6.40 12.23 -8.41
CA GLY A 117 5.61 11.87 -9.59
C GLY A 117 5.38 10.35 -9.79
N ARG A 118 5.73 9.53 -8.78
CA ARG A 118 5.52 8.06 -8.79
C ARG A 118 4.93 7.55 -7.49
N ALA A 119 4.41 8.44 -6.67
CA ALA A 119 3.70 8.11 -5.44
C ALA A 119 2.70 9.21 -5.11
N PHE A 120 1.74 8.87 -4.27
CA PHE A 120 0.82 9.82 -3.64
C PHE A 120 0.43 9.31 -2.25
N LEU A 121 -0.06 10.22 -1.42
CA LEU A 121 -0.69 9.88 -0.14
C LEU A 121 -2.20 9.79 -0.36
N GLY A 122 -2.78 8.60 -0.21
CA GLY A 122 -4.21 8.44 -0.12
C GLY A 122 -4.67 8.73 1.31
N THR A 123 -5.66 9.58 1.47
CA THR A 123 -6.18 9.99 2.79
C THR A 123 -7.67 9.72 2.91
N ILE A 124 -8.12 9.37 4.10
CA ILE A 124 -9.53 9.32 4.48
C ILE A 124 -9.72 10.24 5.69
N ARG A 125 -10.64 11.18 5.54
CA ARG A 125 -11.01 12.13 6.61
C ARG A 125 -12.46 11.96 7.03
N LYS A 126 -12.71 12.27 8.31
CA LYS A 126 -14.03 12.46 8.89
C LYS A 126 -14.04 13.82 9.57
N ASP A 127 -14.94 14.72 9.14
CA ASP A 127 -15.05 16.08 9.71
C ASP A 127 -13.68 16.79 9.85
N ASP A 128 -12.88 16.78 8.78
CA ASP A 128 -11.50 17.30 8.67
C ASP A 128 -10.43 16.52 9.45
N GLU A 129 -10.78 15.59 10.34
CA GLU A 129 -9.80 14.73 11.01
C GLU A 129 -9.27 13.64 10.06
N LEU A 130 -7.94 13.51 9.97
CA LEU A 130 -7.29 12.42 9.25
C LEU A 130 -7.41 11.12 10.05
N ILE A 131 -8.22 10.17 9.59
CA ILE A 131 -8.51 8.93 10.31
C ILE A 131 -7.84 7.69 9.72
N CYS A 132 -7.49 7.74 8.45
CA CYS A 132 -6.74 6.67 7.77
C CYS A 132 -5.96 7.28 6.61
N ALA A 133 -4.72 6.86 6.42
CA ALA A 133 -3.93 7.27 5.27
C ALA A 133 -2.89 6.22 4.91
N ALA A 134 -2.53 6.17 3.63
CA ALA A 134 -1.49 5.28 3.15
C ALA A 134 -0.68 5.90 2.01
N ILE A 135 0.60 5.54 1.96
CA ILE A 135 1.46 5.83 0.82
C ILE A 135 1.25 4.77 -0.25
N PHE A 136 0.94 5.23 -1.46
CA PHE A 136 0.86 4.41 -2.66
C PHE A 136 1.96 4.78 -3.62
N MET A 137 2.68 3.77 -4.12
CA MET A 137 3.71 3.93 -5.14
C MET A 137 3.24 3.34 -6.45
N TYR A 138 3.73 3.86 -7.58
CA TYR A 138 3.43 3.27 -8.88
C TYR A 138 4.58 3.47 -9.86
N SER A 139 4.68 2.55 -10.81
CA SER A 139 5.66 2.61 -11.89
C SER A 139 5.15 1.79 -13.07
N ASN A 140 5.16 2.38 -14.26
CA ASN A 140 4.65 1.77 -15.48
C ASN A 140 3.19 1.27 -15.30
N GLU A 141 3.03 -0.05 -15.17
CA GLU A 141 1.73 -0.72 -15.11
C GLU A 141 1.35 -1.19 -13.68
N TYR A 142 2.23 -0.97 -12.69
CA TYR A 142 2.09 -1.55 -11.34
C TYR A 142 1.94 -0.48 -10.27
N GLY A 143 0.91 -0.64 -9.44
CA GLY A 143 0.69 0.13 -8.23
C GLY A 143 0.95 -0.73 -6.99
N HIS A 144 1.40 -0.11 -5.91
CA HIS A 144 1.77 -0.81 -4.68
C HIS A 144 1.32 -0.05 -3.44
N TYR A 145 0.65 -0.76 -2.53
CA TYR A 145 0.30 -0.33 -1.18
C TYR A 145 1.53 -0.47 -0.28
N HIS A 146 2.06 0.64 0.22
CA HIS A 146 3.35 0.64 0.90
C HIS A 146 3.24 0.74 2.42
N LEU A 147 2.90 1.90 2.97
CA LEU A 147 2.74 2.14 4.41
C LEU A 147 1.33 2.64 4.72
N GLU A 148 0.75 2.19 5.82
CA GLU A 148 -0.60 2.60 6.23
C GLU A 148 -0.65 2.92 7.73
N GLY A 149 -1.34 4.00 8.06
CA GLY A 149 -1.69 4.37 9.42
C GLY A 149 -3.19 4.60 9.56
N SER A 150 -3.75 4.18 10.71
CA SER A 150 -5.18 4.34 10.98
C SER A 150 -5.49 4.62 12.44
N ASN A 151 -6.41 5.56 12.68
CA ASN A 151 -6.89 5.89 14.02
C ASN A 151 -7.87 4.81 14.49
N HIS A 152 -7.47 4.07 15.54
CA HIS A 152 -8.24 2.97 16.09
C HIS A 152 -9.63 3.39 16.63
N ALA A 153 -9.77 4.63 17.06
CA ALA A 153 -11.07 5.15 17.52
C ALA A 153 -12.15 5.10 16.43
N PHE A 154 -11.75 5.14 15.15
CA PHE A 154 -12.63 5.06 13.98
C PHE A 154 -12.63 3.68 13.29
N SER A 155 -12.07 2.65 13.93
CA SER A 155 -11.92 1.29 13.34
C SER A 155 -13.25 0.68 12.86
N ASN A 156 -14.37 1.07 13.49
CA ASN A 156 -15.70 0.63 13.11
C ASN A 156 -16.26 1.28 11.84
N MET A 157 -15.61 2.34 11.30
CA MET A 157 -16.09 3.08 10.12
C MET A 157 -15.62 2.50 8.78
N ALA A 158 -14.75 1.48 8.81
CA ALA A 158 -14.23 0.81 7.61
C ALA A 158 -13.42 1.72 6.66
N ALA A 159 -12.70 2.70 7.22
CA ALA A 159 -11.93 3.69 6.45
C ALA A 159 -10.92 3.04 5.50
N ASN A 160 -10.21 2.00 5.93
CA ASN A 160 -9.23 1.30 5.09
C ASN A 160 -9.87 0.61 3.86
N ASN A 161 -11.09 0.05 4.01
CA ASN A 161 -11.79 -0.53 2.87
C ASN A 161 -12.13 0.54 1.80
N LEU A 162 -12.56 1.72 2.23
CA LEU A 162 -12.82 2.84 1.34
C LEU A 162 -11.53 3.37 0.71
N LEU A 163 -10.47 3.50 1.49
CA LEU A 163 -9.15 3.94 1.02
C LEU A 163 -8.65 3.06 -0.13
N LEU A 164 -8.65 1.74 0.06
CA LEU A 164 -8.18 0.80 -0.96
C LEU A 164 -9.06 0.80 -2.21
N TRP A 165 -10.38 0.88 -2.03
CA TRP A 165 -11.31 0.96 -3.16
C TRP A 165 -11.10 2.24 -3.98
N LYS A 166 -11.06 3.39 -3.32
CA LYS A 166 -10.82 4.69 -3.99
C LYS A 166 -9.45 4.77 -4.65
N THR A 167 -8.45 4.12 -4.05
CA THR A 167 -7.13 3.99 -4.68
C THR A 167 -7.16 3.09 -5.92
N ALA A 168 -7.96 2.03 -5.94
CA ALA A 168 -8.12 1.22 -7.15
C ALA A 168 -8.76 2.04 -8.29
N GLU A 169 -9.78 2.87 -7.99
CA GLU A 169 -10.36 3.81 -8.95
C GLU A 169 -9.33 4.85 -9.43
N GLU A 170 -8.45 5.34 -8.54
CA GLU A 170 -7.41 6.30 -8.88
C GLU A 170 -6.33 5.66 -9.77
N PHE A 171 -5.90 4.44 -9.48
CA PHE A 171 -4.96 3.71 -10.31
C PHE A 171 -5.53 3.39 -11.70
N HIS A 172 -6.81 3.05 -11.81
CA HIS A 172 -7.49 2.92 -13.10
C HIS A 172 -7.37 4.21 -13.92
N LYS A 173 -7.67 5.39 -13.34
CA LYS A 173 -7.53 6.69 -14.02
C LYS A 173 -6.09 7.01 -14.45
N LEU A 174 -5.11 6.56 -13.68
CA LEU A 174 -3.68 6.72 -13.99
C LEU A 174 -3.18 5.73 -15.06
N GLY A 175 -4.02 4.78 -15.51
CA GLY A 175 -3.62 3.72 -16.44
C GLY A 175 -2.74 2.64 -15.83
N ILE A 176 -2.72 2.53 -14.49
CA ILE A 176 -2.08 1.42 -13.79
C ILE A 176 -2.95 0.18 -13.95
N LYS A 177 -2.34 -0.95 -14.34
CA LYS A 177 -3.05 -2.18 -14.65
C LYS A 177 -3.25 -3.11 -13.45
N GLU A 178 -2.27 -3.15 -12.56
CA GLU A 178 -2.26 -4.07 -11.43
C GLU A 178 -1.96 -3.32 -10.12
N PHE A 179 -2.88 -3.38 -9.17
CA PHE A 179 -2.70 -2.81 -7.84
C PHE A 179 -2.39 -3.90 -6.82
N HIS A 180 -1.14 -3.98 -6.39
CA HIS A 180 -0.66 -4.94 -5.38
C HIS A 180 -0.96 -4.45 -3.97
N LEU A 181 -1.75 -5.23 -3.22
CA LEU A 181 -2.18 -4.92 -1.85
C LEU A 181 -1.23 -5.48 -0.77
N GLY A 182 -0.16 -6.16 -1.18
CA GLY A 182 0.72 -6.87 -0.25
C GLY A 182 0.30 -8.30 0.04
N GLY A 183 0.97 -8.92 1.01
CA GLY A 183 0.64 -10.27 1.50
C GLY A 183 -0.37 -10.22 2.63
N GLY A 184 -1.34 -11.14 2.62
CA GLY A 184 -2.20 -11.39 3.76
C GLY A 184 -1.44 -12.14 4.88
N TYR A 185 -1.93 -12.04 6.11
CA TYR A 185 -1.53 -12.97 7.17
C TYR A 185 -2.16 -14.34 6.87
N ASN A 186 -1.38 -15.40 7.02
CA ASN A 186 -1.89 -16.78 6.99
C ASN A 186 -2.74 -17.05 8.23
#